data_224491906eadf7499c4011ee1ac0399e
#
_entry.id   224491906eadf7499c4011ee1ac0399e
#
_cell.length_a   1.000
_cell.length_b   1.000
_cell.length_c   1.000
_cell.angle_alpha   90.00
_cell.angle_beta   90.00
_cell.angle_gamma   90.00
#
_symmetry.space_group_name_H-M   'P 1'
#
loop_
_entity.id
_entity.type
_entity.pdbx_description
1 polymer ?
#
loop_
_entity_poly.entity_id
_entity_poly.type
_entity_poly.pdbx_seq_one_letter_code
_entity_poly.pdbx_strand_id
1 'polypeptide(L)'
;MIIPQYANTGEDCGSAMHGTIRRHQSWGLLTPTSYIHRVNNNITGEWSMDKKKKWLKITLGIMALVIVGVYIGGIAAFHGKFLKNTDINGMDVSDMTVEEAEKLIREQAEDYQITLKERGNNSETITAEEIGYHYVSNGEIENFQKSQPYALWFVSYFRPASYAFETAVQYDETLLKEKADSLKCFDKATAKAPEDAKMVFQESENKYVIKKEKQGAKLKQKKFWKLLTETISERDGLLDLEKESCYQTPKVTSDDKDLNQLVENLNHYVDIEITYCFGNQKEVLDGSVVKDWLTYDKKGKVLVKDGAISDYIASLADKYDTYDKPRKFKTSDGTYVTVEGGSYGWKIDQTAEAEELTKLMEEEPHMERTPIFAQEADSWENGDMGDTYVEVDLTKQHLWMYKEGKLIVESDFVSGTMTPARVTPPGIFRLYYKKSPAVLRSTKPGDSYETPVSFWMPFNGGIGFHDATWRGSFGGQIFWNSGSHGCINLPYSAAQTIYQNIEKDYLVICFYRNGESKY
;
A
#
# COMPACT_ATOMS: atom_id res chain seq x y z
N MET A 1 -34.93 -16.08 -1.86
CA MET A 1 -36.17 -15.72 -2.56
C MET A 1 -35.80 -14.82 -3.75
N ILE A 2 -36.02 -15.39 -4.94
CA ILE A 2 -35.95 -14.77 -6.28
C ILE A 2 -34.55 -14.52 -6.87
N ILE A 3 -34.15 -15.55 -7.60
CA ILE A 3 -33.25 -15.49 -8.77
C ILE A 3 -34.10 -15.05 -9.99
N PRO A 4 -33.53 -14.42 -11.01
CA PRO A 4 -33.80 -14.94 -12.33
C PRO A 4 -32.56 -15.36 -13.10
N GLN A 5 -32.61 -16.62 -13.59
CA GLN A 5 -31.96 -17.11 -14.78
C GLN A 5 -32.54 -16.43 -16.03
N TYR A 6 -31.71 -16.20 -17.02
CA TYR A 6 -32.00 -16.28 -18.46
C TYR A 6 -30.68 -16.72 -19.10
N ALA A 7 -30.55 -17.88 -19.60
CA ALA A 7 -31.12 -18.56 -20.80
C ALA A 7 -30.42 -18.15 -22.10
N ASN A 8 -29.69 -19.11 -22.59
CA ASN A 8 -29.21 -19.47 -23.90
C ASN A 8 -30.10 -19.05 -25.10
N THR A 9 -29.45 -18.56 -26.14
CA THR A 9 -29.66 -18.89 -27.57
C THR A 9 -28.34 -18.54 -28.27
N GLY A 10 -27.58 -19.31 -28.95
CA GLY A 10 -27.83 -20.40 -29.87
C GLY A 10 -28.23 -19.89 -31.27
N GLU A 11 -27.27 -19.83 -32.19
CA GLU A 11 -27.38 -19.97 -33.65
C GLU A 11 -26.04 -19.50 -34.23
N ASP A 12 -25.21 -20.39 -34.67
CA ASP A 12 -25.06 -21.01 -36.01
C ASP A 12 -25.27 -20.02 -37.15
N CYS A 13 -24.19 -19.68 -37.84
CA CYS A 13 -24.20 -19.54 -39.29
C CYS A 13 -22.78 -19.72 -39.85
N GLY A 14 -22.56 -20.87 -40.41
CA GLY A 14 -21.47 -21.13 -41.31
C GLY A 14 -21.66 -20.42 -42.65
N SER A 15 -20.58 -20.10 -43.27
CA SER A 15 -20.53 -20.07 -44.73
C SER A 15 -19.14 -20.44 -45.20
N ALA A 16 -19.11 -21.61 -45.75
CA ALA A 16 -18.08 -22.09 -46.64
C ALA A 16 -18.00 -21.21 -47.89
N MET A 17 -16.81 -20.89 -48.31
CA MET A 17 -16.56 -20.50 -49.69
C MET A 17 -15.56 -21.47 -50.32
N HIS A 18 -16.12 -22.30 -51.12
CA HIS A 18 -15.49 -23.06 -52.17
C HIS A 18 -14.75 -22.12 -53.15
N GLY A 19 -13.49 -22.36 -53.34
CA GLY A 19 -12.68 -21.87 -54.46
C GLY A 19 -12.43 -23.02 -55.45
N THR A 20 -13.18 -23.00 -56.46
CA THR A 20 -13.29 -23.99 -57.53
C THR A 20 -12.01 -24.06 -58.36
N ILE A 21 -11.46 -25.25 -58.45
CA ILE A 21 -10.48 -25.65 -59.45
C ILE A 21 -11.20 -25.75 -60.81
N ARG A 22 -10.83 -24.95 -61.77
CA ARG A 22 -11.20 -25.18 -63.20
C ARG A 22 -10.10 -25.96 -63.91
N ARG A 23 -10.42 -27.18 -64.21
CA ARG A 23 -9.85 -27.95 -65.35
C ARG A 23 -10.27 -27.28 -66.65
N HIS A 24 -9.37 -27.07 -67.50
CA HIS A 24 -9.68 -26.97 -68.92
C HIS A 24 -9.11 -28.17 -69.65
N GLN A 25 -10.06 -28.90 -70.19
CA GLN A 25 -9.97 -29.97 -71.18
C GLN A 25 -9.49 -29.43 -72.52
N SER A 26 -8.68 -30.26 -73.15
CA SER A 26 -8.97 -30.95 -74.45
C SER A 26 -9.14 -30.06 -75.65
N TRP A 27 -8.42 -30.44 -76.62
CA TRP A 27 -8.74 -30.49 -78.09
C TRP A 27 -7.55 -31.19 -78.66
N GLY A 28 -7.64 -32.18 -79.52
CA GLY A 28 -8.70 -32.61 -80.37
C GLY A 28 -8.01 -33.48 -81.39
N LEU A 29 -8.52 -34.62 -81.54
CA LEU A 29 -8.20 -35.51 -82.64
C LEU A 29 -8.39 -34.81 -84.01
N LEU A 30 -7.42 -34.87 -84.85
CA LEU A 30 -7.62 -34.83 -86.26
C LEU A 30 -6.70 -35.86 -86.94
N THR A 31 -7.31 -36.94 -87.33
CA THR A 31 -6.80 -37.74 -88.42
C THR A 31 -7.04 -37.02 -89.73
N PRO A 32 -6.20 -37.15 -90.72
CA PRO A 32 -6.66 -37.40 -92.05
C PRO A 32 -6.04 -38.66 -92.66
N THR A 33 -6.91 -39.36 -93.24
CA THR A 33 -6.82 -40.52 -94.10
C THR A 33 -6.05 -40.22 -95.42
N SER A 34 -5.26 -41.19 -95.81
CA SER A 34 -4.95 -41.62 -97.18
C SER A 34 -4.30 -40.64 -98.17
N TYR A 35 -3.10 -40.94 -98.53
CA TYR A 35 -2.79 -41.08 -99.94
C TYR A 35 -1.66 -42.11 -100.13
N ILE A 36 -2.02 -43.18 -100.88
CA ILE A 36 -1.13 -44.24 -101.38
C ILE A 36 -0.32 -43.65 -102.52
N HIS A 37 0.97 -43.73 -102.45
CA HIS A 37 1.80 -43.90 -103.65
C HIS A 37 2.90 -44.93 -103.38
N ARG A 38 2.72 -45.99 -104.03
CA ARG A 38 3.64 -47.11 -104.20
C ARG A 38 4.85 -46.63 -104.99
N VAL A 39 6.01 -46.70 -104.45
CA VAL A 39 7.25 -46.88 -105.20
C VAL A 39 8.00 -48.03 -104.56
N ASN A 40 7.96 -49.10 -105.30
CA ASN A 40 8.77 -50.28 -105.10
C ASN A 40 10.24 -49.92 -105.42
N ASN A 41 11.16 -50.16 -104.57
CA ASN A 41 12.52 -50.53 -104.85
C ASN A 41 13.05 -51.46 -103.78
N ASN A 42 13.11 -52.70 -104.07
CA ASN A 42 13.85 -53.74 -103.42
C ASN A 42 15.33 -53.34 -103.32
N ILE A 43 15.83 -53.16 -102.11
CA ILE A 43 17.22 -53.51 -101.81
C ILE A 43 17.17 -54.33 -100.53
N THR A 44 16.98 -55.61 -100.67
CA THR A 44 17.22 -56.61 -99.64
C THR A 44 18.71 -56.84 -99.51
N GLY A 45 19.31 -56.04 -98.64
CA GLY A 45 20.60 -56.39 -98.03
C GLY A 45 20.36 -57.27 -96.83
N GLU A 46 20.23 -58.55 -96.96
CA GLU A 46 20.32 -59.52 -95.86
C GLU A 46 21.69 -59.40 -95.17
N TRP A 47 21.75 -58.64 -94.09
CA TRP A 47 22.88 -58.74 -93.22
C TRP A 47 22.81 -60.05 -92.46
N SER A 48 23.76 -60.94 -92.78
CA SER A 48 23.83 -62.24 -92.12
C SER A 48 23.78 -62.04 -90.59
N MET A 49 23.04 -62.89 -89.90
CA MET A 49 22.87 -62.86 -88.45
C MET A 49 24.20 -62.76 -87.67
N ASP A 50 25.27 -63.23 -88.20
CA ASP A 50 26.61 -63.15 -87.64
C ASP A 50 27.21 -61.71 -87.63
N LYS A 51 26.97 -60.92 -88.60
CA LYS A 51 27.40 -59.50 -88.60
C LYS A 51 26.60 -58.67 -87.61
N LYS A 52 25.29 -58.91 -87.48
CA LYS A 52 24.45 -58.24 -86.44
C LYS A 52 24.92 -58.61 -85.04
N LYS A 53 25.23 -59.86 -84.77
CA LYS A 53 25.79 -60.32 -83.47
C LYS A 53 27.19 -59.72 -83.18
N LYS A 54 28.02 -59.53 -84.22
CA LYS A 54 29.36 -58.93 -84.05
C LYS A 54 29.27 -57.43 -83.78
N TRP A 55 28.43 -56.71 -84.50
CA TRP A 55 28.19 -55.28 -84.22
C TRP A 55 27.54 -55.09 -82.86
N LEU A 56 26.58 -55.94 -82.42
CA LEU A 56 25.99 -55.87 -81.06
C LEU A 56 27.04 -56.06 -79.96
N LYS A 57 27.98 -57.02 -80.16
CA LYS A 57 29.09 -57.22 -79.22
C LYS A 57 30.03 -56.05 -79.19
N ILE A 58 30.32 -55.40 -80.33
CA ILE A 58 31.18 -54.24 -80.41
C ILE A 58 30.49 -53.05 -79.75
N THR A 59 29.21 -52.79 -80.00
CA THR A 59 28.44 -51.69 -79.33
C THR A 59 28.27 -51.94 -77.86
N LEU A 60 28.05 -53.18 -77.41
CA LEU A 60 28.00 -53.50 -76.00
C LEU A 60 29.40 -53.33 -75.36
N GLY A 61 30.48 -53.67 -76.05
CA GLY A 61 31.84 -53.46 -75.57
C GLY A 61 32.18 -51.97 -75.46
N ILE A 62 31.81 -51.11 -76.44
CA ILE A 62 31.99 -49.68 -76.40
C ILE A 62 31.13 -49.08 -75.25
N MET A 63 29.87 -49.53 -75.15
CA MET A 63 29.01 -49.06 -74.06
C MET A 63 29.55 -49.41 -72.67
N ALA A 64 30.09 -50.62 -72.49
CA ALA A 64 30.76 -51.03 -71.24
C ALA A 64 31.99 -50.19 -70.99
N LEU A 65 32.83 -49.90 -72.02
CA LEU A 65 33.98 -49.00 -71.86
C LEU A 65 33.55 -47.53 -71.49
N VAL A 66 32.47 -47.04 -72.09
CA VAL A 66 31.92 -45.74 -71.74
C VAL A 66 31.42 -45.73 -70.29
N ILE A 67 30.70 -46.76 -69.87
CA ILE A 67 30.22 -46.89 -68.48
C ILE A 67 31.40 -46.94 -67.50
N VAL A 68 32.43 -47.75 -67.82
CA VAL A 68 33.65 -47.80 -66.98
C VAL A 68 34.36 -46.42 -66.96
N GLY A 69 34.45 -45.77 -68.13
CA GLY A 69 35.04 -44.41 -68.21
C GLY A 69 34.28 -43.40 -67.41
N VAL A 70 32.95 -43.36 -67.45
CA VAL A 70 32.10 -42.50 -66.68
C VAL A 70 32.25 -42.81 -65.17
N TYR A 71 32.31 -44.11 -64.81
CA TYR A 71 32.45 -44.56 -63.45
C TYR A 71 33.81 -44.14 -62.87
N ILE A 72 34.93 -44.34 -63.59
CA ILE A 72 36.29 -43.91 -63.17
C ILE A 72 36.36 -42.38 -63.17
N GLY A 73 35.77 -41.74 -64.20
CA GLY A 73 35.68 -40.28 -64.27
C GLY A 73 34.95 -39.65 -63.08
N GLY A 74 33.84 -40.30 -62.66
CA GLY A 74 33.12 -39.85 -61.44
C GLY A 74 33.92 -40.01 -60.17
N ILE A 75 34.63 -41.13 -59.98
CA ILE A 75 35.53 -41.28 -58.81
C ILE A 75 36.60 -40.18 -58.83
N ALA A 76 37.19 -39.88 -59.98
CA ALA A 76 38.21 -38.84 -60.09
C ALA A 76 37.66 -37.43 -59.88
N ALA A 77 36.45 -37.17 -60.35
CA ALA A 77 35.77 -35.88 -60.19
C ALA A 77 35.41 -35.51 -58.73
N PHE A 78 35.08 -36.54 -57.93
CA PHE A 78 34.77 -36.40 -56.54
C PHE A 78 35.95 -36.60 -55.61
N HIS A 79 37.10 -36.99 -56.14
CA HIS A 79 38.30 -37.15 -55.32
C HIS A 79 38.69 -35.88 -54.63
N GLY A 80 38.69 -35.88 -53.28
CA GLY A 80 39.00 -34.70 -52.48
C GLY A 80 37.83 -33.74 -52.30
N LYS A 81 36.63 -34.11 -52.78
CA LYS A 81 35.39 -33.31 -52.61
C LYS A 81 34.31 -34.13 -51.90
N PHE A 82 33.34 -33.43 -51.31
CA PHE A 82 32.14 -34.09 -50.79
C PHE A 82 31.25 -34.61 -51.92
N LEU A 83 30.63 -35.74 -51.71
CA LEU A 83 29.67 -36.31 -52.65
C LEU A 83 28.41 -35.43 -52.75
N LYS A 84 27.65 -35.60 -53.86
CA LYS A 84 26.36 -34.92 -54.05
C LYS A 84 25.37 -35.20 -52.92
N ASN A 85 24.49 -34.22 -52.63
CA ASN A 85 23.50 -34.31 -51.58
C ASN A 85 24.13 -34.59 -50.18
N THR A 86 25.32 -34.06 -49.95
CA THR A 86 25.96 -34.11 -48.63
C THR A 86 25.68 -32.81 -47.89
N ASP A 87 25.12 -32.97 -46.73
CA ASP A 87 24.78 -31.88 -45.80
C ASP A 87 25.61 -32.01 -44.51
N ILE A 88 26.13 -30.89 -44.01
CA ILE A 88 26.79 -30.80 -42.72
C ILE A 88 26.07 -29.74 -41.91
N ASN A 89 25.45 -30.09 -40.81
CA ASN A 89 24.74 -29.18 -39.91
C ASN A 89 23.68 -28.29 -40.62
N GLY A 90 22.99 -28.86 -41.65
CA GLY A 90 22.00 -28.11 -42.43
C GLY A 90 22.58 -27.31 -43.58
N MET A 91 23.89 -27.36 -43.80
CA MET A 91 24.57 -26.70 -44.92
C MET A 91 24.90 -27.69 -46.03
N ASP A 92 24.50 -27.38 -47.25
CA ASP A 92 24.85 -28.19 -48.44
C ASP A 92 26.33 -27.96 -48.78
N VAL A 93 27.13 -29.00 -48.60
CA VAL A 93 28.57 -29.03 -48.92
C VAL A 93 28.86 -29.87 -50.15
N SER A 94 27.85 -30.21 -50.96
CA SER A 94 27.97 -30.99 -52.18
C SER A 94 29.00 -30.37 -53.13
N ASP A 95 29.90 -31.21 -53.69
CA ASP A 95 30.99 -30.82 -54.58
C ASP A 95 32.07 -29.93 -53.99
N MET A 96 31.98 -29.55 -52.75
CA MET A 96 32.98 -28.69 -52.07
C MET A 96 34.19 -29.52 -51.66
N THR A 97 35.36 -28.89 -51.66
CA THR A 97 36.52 -29.38 -50.93
C THR A 97 36.36 -29.20 -49.44
N VAL A 98 37.22 -29.81 -48.64
CA VAL A 98 37.27 -29.58 -47.17
C VAL A 98 37.46 -28.07 -46.85
N GLU A 99 38.35 -27.41 -47.56
CA GLU A 99 38.65 -25.99 -47.40
C GLU A 99 37.44 -25.09 -47.71
N GLU A 100 36.69 -25.41 -48.78
CA GLU A 100 35.46 -24.69 -49.11
C GLU A 100 34.35 -24.92 -48.09
N ALA A 101 34.18 -26.13 -47.60
CA ALA A 101 33.21 -26.47 -46.58
C ALA A 101 33.56 -25.81 -45.23
N GLU A 102 34.84 -25.85 -44.80
CA GLU A 102 35.29 -25.15 -43.58
C GLU A 102 35.16 -23.64 -43.70
N LYS A 103 35.39 -23.06 -44.91
CA LYS A 103 35.15 -21.66 -45.18
C LYS A 103 33.68 -21.29 -44.97
N LEU A 104 32.75 -22.09 -45.56
CA LEU A 104 31.32 -21.86 -45.40
C LEU A 104 30.89 -21.91 -43.92
N ILE A 105 31.43 -22.87 -43.16
CA ILE A 105 31.17 -22.99 -41.72
C ILE A 105 31.73 -21.81 -40.93
N ARG A 106 32.90 -21.30 -41.35
CA ARG A 106 33.53 -20.13 -40.76
C ARG A 106 32.69 -18.88 -41.00
N GLU A 107 32.25 -18.64 -42.22
CA GLU A 107 31.38 -17.51 -42.58
C GLU A 107 30.10 -17.54 -41.76
N GLN A 108 29.49 -18.75 -41.59
CA GLN A 108 28.29 -18.90 -40.75
C GLN A 108 28.58 -18.63 -39.26
N ALA A 109 29.77 -18.98 -38.77
CA ALA A 109 30.16 -18.68 -37.39
C ALA A 109 30.38 -17.16 -37.19
N GLU A 110 30.94 -16.47 -38.19
CA GLU A 110 31.14 -15.01 -38.17
C GLU A 110 29.82 -14.24 -38.20
N ASP A 111 28.77 -14.80 -38.86
CA ASP A 111 27.42 -14.21 -38.90
C ASP A 111 26.59 -14.51 -37.64
N TYR A 112 27.13 -15.30 -36.69
CA TYR A 112 26.40 -15.66 -35.48
C TYR A 112 26.16 -14.45 -34.62
N GLN A 113 24.94 -14.32 -34.10
CA GLN A 113 24.54 -13.30 -33.13
C GLN A 113 23.49 -13.82 -32.17
N ILE A 114 23.52 -13.31 -30.94
CA ILE A 114 22.49 -13.57 -29.94
C ILE A 114 21.68 -12.31 -29.73
N THR A 115 20.39 -12.40 -29.87
CA THR A 115 19.44 -11.36 -29.46
C THR A 115 19.00 -11.61 -28.03
N LEU A 116 19.33 -10.69 -27.13
CA LEU A 116 18.82 -10.67 -25.76
C LEU A 116 17.49 -9.94 -25.75
N LYS A 117 16.41 -10.61 -25.45
CA LYS A 117 15.11 -9.98 -25.31
C LYS A 117 14.87 -9.61 -23.85
N GLU A 118 14.70 -8.34 -23.59
CA GLU A 118 14.63 -7.76 -22.27
C GLU A 118 13.20 -7.41 -21.86
N ARG A 119 13.01 -7.16 -20.58
CA ARG A 119 11.76 -6.64 -20.02
C ARG A 119 11.41 -5.28 -20.65
N GLY A 120 10.12 -5.07 -20.97
CA GLY A 120 9.65 -3.82 -21.56
C GLY A 120 9.83 -3.71 -23.07
N ASN A 121 9.92 -4.85 -23.78
CA ASN A 121 10.13 -4.94 -25.23
C ASN A 121 11.44 -4.35 -25.75
N ASN A 122 12.43 -4.21 -24.88
CA ASN A 122 13.78 -3.87 -25.29
C ASN A 122 14.51 -5.11 -25.79
N SER A 123 15.51 -4.91 -26.66
CA SER A 123 16.42 -5.96 -27.07
C SER A 123 17.80 -5.41 -27.33
N GLU A 124 18.81 -6.20 -27.05
CA GLU A 124 20.21 -5.94 -27.36
C GLU A 124 20.81 -7.14 -28.06
N THR A 125 21.84 -6.94 -28.87
CA THR A 125 22.48 -8.00 -29.64
C THR A 125 23.95 -8.13 -29.24
N ILE A 126 24.41 -9.36 -29.17
CA ILE A 126 25.83 -9.70 -29.03
C ILE A 126 26.21 -10.41 -30.32
N THR A 127 27.18 -9.85 -31.08
CA THR A 127 27.64 -10.42 -32.34
C THR A 127 28.87 -11.33 -32.13
N ALA A 128 29.12 -12.21 -33.09
CA ALA A 128 30.31 -13.08 -33.12
C ALA A 128 31.60 -12.26 -32.97
N GLU A 129 31.71 -11.14 -33.72
CA GLU A 129 32.88 -10.27 -33.69
C GLU A 129 33.14 -9.69 -32.29
N GLU A 130 32.09 -9.25 -31.57
CA GLU A 130 32.20 -8.64 -30.23
C GLU A 130 32.74 -9.58 -29.18
N ILE A 131 32.57 -10.91 -29.36
CA ILE A 131 32.98 -11.92 -28.40
C ILE A 131 34.11 -12.84 -28.92
N GLY A 132 34.63 -12.53 -30.11
CA GLY A 132 35.68 -13.35 -30.75
C GLY A 132 35.20 -14.76 -31.09
N TYR A 133 33.90 -14.93 -31.37
CA TYR A 133 33.31 -16.24 -31.70
C TYR A 133 33.73 -16.66 -33.11
N HIS A 134 34.40 -17.80 -33.22
CA HIS A 134 34.94 -18.28 -34.46
C HIS A 134 34.98 -19.81 -34.53
N TYR A 135 34.96 -20.34 -35.73
CA TYR A 135 35.16 -21.77 -35.99
C TYR A 135 36.63 -22.17 -35.83
N VAL A 136 36.89 -23.30 -35.15
CA VAL A 136 38.20 -23.91 -35.05
C VAL A 136 38.13 -25.29 -35.65
N SER A 137 38.96 -25.54 -36.69
CA SER A 137 39.02 -26.87 -37.30
C SER A 137 39.63 -27.90 -36.33
N ASN A 138 38.88 -28.98 -36.09
CA ASN A 138 39.35 -30.11 -35.28
C ASN A 138 39.67 -31.36 -36.15
N GLY A 139 39.62 -31.22 -37.50
CA GLY A 139 39.86 -32.28 -38.46
C GLY A 139 38.71 -33.26 -38.65
N GLU A 140 37.57 -33.07 -38.00
CA GLU A 140 36.40 -33.95 -38.17
C GLU A 140 35.84 -33.88 -39.59
N ILE A 141 35.77 -32.68 -40.15
CA ILE A 141 35.25 -32.42 -41.52
C ILE A 141 36.15 -33.14 -42.56
N GLU A 142 37.46 -33.05 -42.38
CA GLU A 142 38.42 -33.76 -43.22
C GLU A 142 38.30 -35.31 -43.09
N ASN A 143 38.18 -35.81 -41.85
CA ASN A 143 38.01 -37.21 -41.57
C ASN A 143 36.69 -37.74 -42.15
N PHE A 144 35.61 -36.93 -42.06
CA PHE A 144 34.33 -37.28 -42.66
C PHE A 144 34.43 -37.33 -44.18
N GLN A 145 35.00 -36.31 -44.83
CA GLN A 145 35.22 -36.30 -46.27
C GLN A 145 35.97 -37.56 -46.73
N LYS A 146 37.08 -37.95 -46.04
CA LYS A 146 37.86 -39.18 -46.34
C LYS A 146 37.08 -40.46 -46.12
N SER A 147 36.08 -40.48 -45.30
CA SER A 147 35.26 -41.67 -45.01
C SER A 147 34.15 -41.90 -46.05
N GLN A 148 33.91 -40.97 -46.96
CA GLN A 148 32.87 -41.11 -47.96
C GLN A 148 33.15 -42.22 -48.98
N PRO A 149 32.13 -43.03 -49.38
CA PRO A 149 32.33 -44.13 -50.30
C PRO A 149 32.40 -43.65 -51.74
N TYR A 150 33.51 -43.10 -52.17
CA TYR A 150 33.70 -42.58 -53.56
C TYR A 150 33.43 -43.60 -54.66
N ALA A 151 33.61 -44.88 -54.41
CA ALA A 151 33.22 -45.92 -55.33
C ALA A 151 31.70 -45.97 -55.57
N LEU A 152 30.90 -45.41 -54.70
CA LEU A 152 29.43 -45.34 -54.80
C LEU A 152 28.94 -43.92 -55.07
N TRP A 153 29.76 -43.06 -55.70
CA TRP A 153 29.42 -41.66 -55.99
C TRP A 153 28.06 -41.46 -56.66
N PHE A 154 27.67 -42.38 -57.57
CA PHE A 154 26.38 -42.29 -58.25
C PHE A 154 25.17 -42.56 -57.37
N VAL A 155 25.36 -43.19 -56.19
CA VAL A 155 24.30 -43.43 -55.21
C VAL A 155 23.94 -42.13 -54.49
N SER A 156 24.89 -41.21 -54.29
CA SER A 156 24.69 -39.93 -53.63
C SER A 156 23.66 -39.02 -54.32
N TYR A 157 23.48 -39.18 -55.64
CA TYR A 157 22.42 -38.45 -56.36
C TYR A 157 20.99 -38.86 -55.95
N PHE A 158 20.82 -40.03 -55.32
CA PHE A 158 19.53 -40.59 -54.92
C PHE A 158 19.38 -40.77 -53.43
N ARG A 159 20.46 -40.66 -52.68
CA ARG A 159 20.46 -40.80 -51.25
C ARG A 159 21.26 -39.64 -50.59
N PRO A 160 20.54 -38.67 -49.97
CA PRO A 160 21.21 -37.62 -49.23
C PRO A 160 21.96 -38.20 -48.02
N ALA A 161 23.09 -37.59 -47.70
CA ALA A 161 23.89 -37.88 -46.53
C ALA A 161 23.95 -36.62 -45.65
N SER A 162 23.29 -36.64 -44.51
CA SER A 162 23.27 -35.53 -43.57
C SER A 162 24.06 -35.93 -42.32
N TYR A 163 24.93 -35.05 -41.89
CA TYR A 163 25.79 -35.27 -40.74
C TYR A 163 25.71 -34.08 -39.79
N ALA A 164 25.57 -34.39 -38.51
CA ALA A 164 25.65 -33.40 -37.45
C ALA A 164 26.97 -33.57 -36.70
N PHE A 165 27.80 -32.57 -36.76
CA PHE A 165 29.00 -32.48 -35.94
C PHE A 165 28.82 -31.45 -34.82
N GLU A 166 29.41 -31.72 -33.66
CA GLU A 166 29.70 -30.66 -32.73
C GLU A 166 30.77 -29.75 -33.34
N THR A 167 30.32 -28.69 -34.03
CA THR A 167 31.23 -27.74 -34.63
C THR A 167 32.09 -27.13 -33.52
N ALA A 168 33.40 -27.34 -33.58
CA ALA A 168 34.30 -26.74 -32.62
C ALA A 168 34.32 -25.22 -32.86
N VAL A 169 33.53 -24.51 -32.05
CA VAL A 169 33.56 -23.06 -31.99
C VAL A 169 34.22 -22.63 -30.67
N GLN A 170 34.94 -21.54 -30.72
CA GLN A 170 35.54 -20.91 -29.54
C GLN A 170 35.13 -19.47 -29.48
N TYR A 171 35.08 -18.91 -28.30
CA TYR A 171 34.88 -17.49 -28.04
C TYR A 171 35.79 -17.05 -26.91
N ASP A 172 36.04 -15.77 -26.83
CA ASP A 172 36.85 -15.18 -25.75
C ASP A 172 35.94 -14.83 -24.56
N GLU A 173 36.12 -15.52 -23.44
CA GLU A 173 35.36 -15.28 -22.23
C GLU A 173 35.55 -13.86 -21.67
N THR A 174 36.72 -13.24 -21.90
CA THR A 174 37.00 -11.87 -21.46
C THR A 174 36.20 -10.88 -22.28
N LEU A 175 36.21 -11.02 -23.62
CA LEU A 175 35.42 -10.18 -24.52
C LEU A 175 33.90 -10.36 -24.27
N LEU A 176 33.45 -11.61 -24.07
CA LEU A 176 32.07 -11.88 -23.71
C LEU A 176 31.65 -11.16 -22.42
N LYS A 177 32.52 -11.18 -21.42
CA LYS A 177 32.27 -10.52 -20.15
C LYS A 177 32.24 -8.99 -20.32
N GLU A 178 33.21 -8.41 -21.01
CA GLU A 178 33.26 -6.97 -21.28
C GLU A 178 32.00 -6.51 -22.05
N LYS A 179 31.62 -7.28 -23.08
CA LYS A 179 30.40 -7.00 -23.83
C LYS A 179 29.15 -7.07 -22.96
N ALA A 180 28.99 -8.14 -22.18
CA ALA A 180 27.85 -8.31 -21.30
C ALA A 180 27.75 -7.23 -20.22
N ASP A 181 28.89 -6.83 -19.64
CA ASP A 181 28.94 -5.74 -18.63
C ASP A 181 28.58 -4.36 -19.25
N SER A 182 28.69 -4.21 -20.57
CA SER A 182 28.33 -3.00 -21.33
C SER A 182 26.85 -2.94 -21.71
N LEU A 183 26.10 -4.01 -21.55
CA LEU A 183 24.67 -4.07 -21.89
C LEU A 183 23.83 -3.14 -21.01
N LYS A 184 22.80 -2.55 -21.58
CA LYS A 184 21.88 -1.64 -20.85
C LYS A 184 21.13 -2.34 -19.74
N CYS A 185 20.89 -3.63 -19.86
CA CYS A 185 20.26 -4.43 -18.79
C CYS A 185 21.11 -4.51 -17.51
N PHE A 186 22.41 -4.13 -17.56
CA PHE A 186 23.28 -3.99 -16.39
C PHE A 186 23.53 -2.54 -15.97
N ASP A 187 23.08 -1.56 -16.75
CA ASP A 187 23.22 -0.16 -16.38
C ASP A 187 22.41 0.14 -15.11
N LYS A 188 23.04 0.78 -14.12
CA LYS A 188 22.44 1.17 -12.83
C LYS A 188 21.19 2.04 -12.96
N ALA A 189 21.09 2.82 -14.05
CA ALA A 189 19.93 3.67 -14.29
C ALA A 189 18.68 2.85 -14.68
N THR A 190 18.86 1.76 -15.42
CA THR A 190 17.80 0.89 -15.94
C THR A 190 17.58 -0.37 -15.10
N ALA A 191 18.65 -0.98 -14.60
CA ALA A 191 18.65 -2.21 -13.81
C ALA A 191 18.21 -1.99 -12.35
N LYS A 192 17.02 -1.37 -12.15
CA LYS A 192 16.47 -1.15 -10.80
C LYS A 192 16.04 -2.45 -10.15
N ALA A 193 16.33 -2.57 -8.87
CA ALA A 193 15.84 -3.69 -8.08
C ALA A 193 14.30 -3.68 -7.99
N PRO A 194 13.64 -4.82 -7.83
CA PRO A 194 12.21 -4.86 -7.51
C PRO A 194 11.95 -4.19 -6.16
N GLU A 195 10.79 -3.58 -6.03
CA GLU A 195 10.29 -3.06 -4.78
C GLU A 195 9.16 -3.96 -4.30
N ASP A 196 9.19 -4.36 -3.04
CA ASP A 196 8.12 -5.15 -2.44
C ASP A 196 6.84 -4.32 -2.29
N ALA A 197 5.69 -4.96 -2.35
CA ALA A 197 4.44 -4.36 -1.93
C ALA A 197 4.53 -3.99 -0.45
N LYS A 198 3.91 -2.89 -0.08
CA LYS A 198 3.90 -2.41 1.31
C LYS A 198 2.61 -1.72 1.65
N MET A 199 2.22 -1.80 2.90
CA MET A 199 1.13 -1.00 3.40
C MET A 199 1.54 0.47 3.56
N VAL A 200 0.60 1.36 3.30
CA VAL A 200 0.71 2.81 3.54
C VAL A 200 -0.63 3.32 4.06
N PHE A 201 -0.60 4.27 4.97
CA PHE A 201 -1.82 4.96 5.39
C PHE A 201 -2.16 6.04 4.36
N GLN A 202 -3.42 6.08 3.93
CA GLN A 202 -3.94 7.07 2.99
C GLN A 202 -4.77 8.08 3.76
N GLU A 203 -4.20 9.25 4.02
CA GLU A 203 -4.81 10.32 4.83
C GLU A 203 -6.17 10.79 4.30
N SER A 204 -6.35 10.81 2.96
CA SER A 204 -7.61 11.26 2.35
C SER A 204 -8.79 10.32 2.57
N GLU A 205 -8.53 9.07 2.96
CA GLU A 205 -9.54 8.03 3.16
C GLU A 205 -9.50 7.44 4.58
N ASN A 206 -8.63 7.96 5.44
CA ASN A 206 -8.41 7.49 6.81
C ASN A 206 -8.21 5.97 6.91
N LYS A 207 -7.50 5.37 5.94
CA LYS A 207 -7.29 3.92 5.92
C LYS A 207 -5.92 3.49 5.43
N TYR A 208 -5.53 2.27 5.78
CA TYR A 208 -4.37 1.61 5.22
C TYR A 208 -4.71 0.99 3.86
N VAL A 209 -3.83 1.17 2.89
CA VAL A 209 -3.92 0.56 1.55
C VAL A 209 -2.61 -0.11 1.19
N ILE A 210 -2.66 -1.09 0.30
CA ILE A 210 -1.45 -1.74 -0.21
C ILE A 210 -0.94 -0.94 -1.41
N LYS A 211 0.24 -0.36 -1.26
CA LYS A 211 1.00 0.15 -2.39
C LYS A 211 1.62 -1.02 -3.12
N LYS A 212 1.21 -1.22 -4.37
CA LYS A 212 1.60 -2.33 -5.21
C LYS A 212 3.12 -2.40 -5.40
N GLU A 213 3.62 -3.62 -5.50
CA GLU A 213 5.01 -3.93 -5.81
C GLU A 213 5.42 -3.38 -7.19
N LYS A 214 6.72 -3.20 -7.38
CA LYS A 214 7.32 -2.93 -8.67
C LYS A 214 8.27 -4.05 -9.06
N GLN A 215 8.10 -4.57 -10.27
CA GLN A 215 8.88 -5.71 -10.74
C GLN A 215 10.38 -5.41 -10.92
N GLY A 216 10.75 -4.16 -11.13
CA GLY A 216 12.16 -3.83 -11.39
C GLY A 216 12.71 -4.45 -12.67
N ALA A 217 14.00 -4.24 -12.94
CA ALA A 217 14.70 -4.80 -14.10
C ALA A 217 16.09 -5.37 -13.74
N LYS A 218 16.35 -5.60 -12.47
CA LYS A 218 17.64 -6.13 -12.01
C LYS A 218 17.74 -7.62 -12.27
N LEU A 219 18.80 -8.04 -12.97
CA LEU A 219 19.05 -9.43 -13.30
C LEU A 219 19.60 -10.24 -12.12
N LYS A 220 19.33 -11.54 -12.14
CA LYS A 220 20.00 -12.57 -11.33
C LYS A 220 21.30 -12.95 -12.04
N GLN A 221 22.40 -12.28 -11.75
CA GLN A 221 23.67 -12.39 -12.47
C GLN A 221 24.11 -13.84 -12.73
N LYS A 222 24.12 -14.69 -11.71
CA LYS A 222 24.53 -16.11 -11.87
C LYS A 222 23.66 -16.86 -12.88
N LYS A 223 22.35 -16.58 -12.89
CA LYS A 223 21.40 -17.23 -13.82
C LYS A 223 21.60 -16.69 -15.23
N PHE A 224 21.76 -15.39 -15.39
CA PHE A 224 22.04 -14.75 -16.68
C PHE A 224 23.30 -15.34 -17.32
N TRP A 225 24.42 -15.39 -16.59
CA TRP A 225 25.68 -15.94 -17.08
C TRP A 225 25.54 -17.39 -17.51
N LYS A 226 24.91 -18.21 -16.70
CA LYS A 226 24.66 -19.61 -17.05
C LYS A 226 23.89 -19.73 -18.36
N LEU A 227 22.79 -19.03 -18.49
CA LEU A 227 21.94 -19.08 -19.68
C LEU A 227 22.62 -18.50 -20.92
N LEU A 228 23.37 -17.41 -20.76
CA LEU A 228 24.11 -16.82 -21.87
C LEU A 228 25.16 -17.79 -22.41
N THR A 229 25.93 -18.45 -21.56
CA THR A 229 26.93 -19.44 -21.98
C THR A 229 26.30 -20.69 -22.57
N GLU A 230 25.16 -21.15 -22.04
CA GLU A 230 24.38 -22.26 -22.60
C GLU A 230 23.85 -21.90 -24.01
N THR A 231 23.24 -20.71 -24.19
CA THR A 231 22.73 -20.22 -25.47
C THR A 231 23.84 -20.14 -26.54
N ILE A 232 25.05 -19.68 -26.14
CA ILE A 232 26.21 -19.66 -27.04
C ILE A 232 26.62 -21.08 -27.46
N SER A 233 26.67 -22.00 -26.48
CA SER A 233 27.09 -23.38 -26.72
C SER A 233 26.08 -24.13 -27.60
N GLU A 234 24.81 -23.87 -27.44
CA GLU A 234 23.71 -24.46 -28.22
C GLU A 234 23.49 -23.74 -29.56
N ARG A 235 24.20 -22.63 -29.81
CA ARG A 235 24.07 -21.76 -30.97
C ARG A 235 22.67 -21.19 -31.17
N ASP A 236 21.94 -21.02 -30.07
CA ASP A 236 20.68 -20.33 -30.13
C ASP A 236 20.90 -18.82 -30.39
N GLY A 237 20.11 -18.26 -31.26
CA GLY A 237 20.17 -16.84 -31.64
C GLY A 237 19.30 -15.95 -30.75
N LEU A 238 18.61 -16.51 -29.74
CA LEU A 238 17.67 -15.76 -28.92
C LEU A 238 17.71 -16.20 -27.45
N LEU A 239 17.94 -15.26 -26.56
CA LEU A 239 17.77 -15.44 -25.11
C LEU A 239 16.71 -14.47 -24.58
N ASP A 240 15.51 -14.98 -24.27
CA ASP A 240 14.42 -14.21 -23.67
C ASP A 240 14.55 -14.20 -22.15
N LEU A 241 15.08 -13.10 -21.60
CA LEU A 241 15.38 -12.95 -20.18
C LEU A 241 14.14 -12.98 -19.27
N GLU A 242 12.97 -12.58 -19.78
CA GLU A 242 11.70 -12.66 -19.05
C GLU A 242 11.19 -14.09 -18.98
N LYS A 243 11.13 -14.78 -20.13
CA LYS A 243 10.68 -16.17 -20.23
C LYS A 243 11.55 -17.08 -19.38
N GLU A 244 12.85 -16.83 -19.38
CA GLU A 244 13.81 -17.59 -18.57
C GLU A 244 13.85 -17.15 -17.11
N SER A 245 13.00 -16.22 -16.66
CA SER A 245 12.93 -15.74 -15.28
C SER A 245 14.29 -15.25 -14.75
N CYS A 246 15.04 -14.52 -15.59
CA CYS A 246 16.36 -13.97 -15.25
C CYS A 246 16.29 -12.78 -14.30
N TYR A 247 15.14 -12.12 -14.18
CA TYR A 247 14.98 -10.95 -13.31
C TYR A 247 14.76 -11.33 -11.86
N GLN A 248 15.23 -10.45 -10.96
CA GLN A 248 14.82 -10.51 -9.56
C GLN A 248 13.34 -10.16 -9.47
N THR A 249 12.64 -10.78 -8.54
CA THR A 249 11.21 -10.55 -8.30
C THR A 249 11.01 -9.98 -6.91
N PRO A 250 9.94 -9.19 -6.68
CA PRO A 250 9.54 -8.80 -5.34
C PRO A 250 9.37 -10.03 -4.44
N LYS A 251 9.69 -9.89 -3.18
CA LYS A 251 9.50 -10.94 -2.17
C LYS A 251 8.07 -10.93 -1.63
N VAL A 252 7.48 -9.73 -1.54
CA VAL A 252 6.11 -9.50 -1.10
C VAL A 252 5.37 -8.85 -2.26
N THR A 253 4.23 -9.42 -2.65
CA THR A 253 3.35 -8.88 -3.69
C THR A 253 2.05 -8.36 -3.09
N SER A 254 1.29 -7.61 -3.87
CA SER A 254 -0.03 -7.13 -3.45
C SER A 254 -1.05 -8.23 -3.15
N ASP A 255 -0.78 -9.46 -3.62
CA ASP A 255 -1.61 -10.63 -3.36
C ASP A 255 -1.12 -11.45 -2.14
N ASP A 256 -0.08 -10.97 -1.45
CA ASP A 256 0.46 -11.61 -0.26
C ASP A 256 -0.59 -11.65 0.84
N LYS A 257 -0.87 -12.85 1.35
CA LYS A 257 -1.96 -13.07 2.31
C LYS A 257 -1.72 -12.43 3.66
N ASP A 258 -0.47 -12.46 4.12
CA ASP A 258 -0.11 -11.91 5.44
C ASP A 258 -0.18 -10.38 5.40
N LEU A 259 0.27 -9.77 4.28
CA LEU A 259 0.15 -8.33 4.07
C LEU A 259 -1.31 -7.88 3.98
N ASN A 260 -2.15 -8.60 3.24
CA ASN A 260 -3.58 -8.30 3.11
C ASN A 260 -4.30 -8.42 4.44
N GLN A 261 -4.04 -9.50 5.20
CA GLN A 261 -4.64 -9.70 6.52
C GLN A 261 -4.20 -8.61 7.52
N LEU A 262 -2.92 -8.20 7.47
CA LEU A 262 -2.43 -7.11 8.31
C LEU A 262 -3.14 -5.78 7.99
N VAL A 263 -3.33 -5.47 6.70
CA VAL A 263 -4.05 -4.26 6.28
C VAL A 263 -5.51 -4.30 6.71
N GLU A 264 -6.18 -5.44 6.60
CA GLU A 264 -7.54 -5.65 7.08
C GLU A 264 -7.63 -5.45 8.59
N ASN A 265 -6.73 -6.07 9.35
CA ASN A 265 -6.68 -5.94 10.80
C ASN A 265 -6.41 -4.49 11.25
N LEU A 266 -5.52 -3.77 10.57
CA LEU A 266 -5.25 -2.36 10.88
C LEU A 266 -6.45 -1.47 10.52
N ASN A 267 -7.12 -1.76 9.41
CA ASN A 267 -8.29 -1.00 8.97
C ASN A 267 -9.47 -1.18 9.93
N HIS A 268 -9.62 -2.32 10.56
CA HIS A 268 -10.59 -2.50 11.64
C HIS A 268 -10.44 -1.46 12.76
N TYR A 269 -9.22 -1.13 13.17
CA TYR A 269 -8.96 -0.14 14.22
C TYR A 269 -9.03 1.30 13.77
N VAL A 270 -8.76 1.60 12.51
CA VAL A 270 -8.81 2.99 12.00
C VAL A 270 -10.14 3.36 11.37
N ASP A 271 -11.04 2.38 11.20
CA ASP A 271 -12.43 2.62 10.81
C ASP A 271 -13.26 3.02 12.04
N ILE A 272 -12.86 4.13 12.66
CA ILE A 272 -13.48 4.72 13.83
C ILE A 272 -13.70 6.21 13.57
N GLU A 273 -14.85 6.73 13.92
CA GLU A 273 -15.17 8.15 13.92
C GLU A 273 -16.02 8.50 15.14
N ILE A 274 -15.36 8.89 16.22
CA ILE A 274 -16.04 9.36 17.43
C ILE A 274 -15.93 10.87 17.49
N THR A 275 -17.08 11.55 17.43
CA THR A 275 -17.17 12.98 17.66
C THR A 275 -17.50 13.24 19.13
N TYR A 276 -16.49 13.64 19.92
CA TYR A 276 -16.68 14.09 21.29
C TYR A 276 -17.32 15.47 21.33
N CYS A 277 -18.40 15.61 22.10
CA CYS A 277 -19.16 16.84 22.23
C CYS A 277 -18.91 17.50 23.60
N PHE A 278 -18.49 18.77 23.60
CA PHE A 278 -18.26 19.62 24.76
C PHE A 278 -19.09 20.91 24.59
N GLY A 279 -20.38 20.80 24.80
CA GLY A 279 -21.31 21.89 24.44
C GLY A 279 -21.32 22.15 22.95
N ASN A 280 -20.93 23.37 22.54
CA ASN A 280 -20.83 23.76 21.14
C ASN A 280 -19.49 23.40 20.47
N GLN A 281 -18.54 22.87 21.24
CA GLN A 281 -17.23 22.45 20.73
C GLN A 281 -17.24 20.96 20.47
N LYS A 282 -16.52 20.55 19.42
CA LYS A 282 -16.42 19.16 19.01
C LYS A 282 -14.96 18.76 18.76
N GLU A 283 -14.60 17.55 19.13
CA GLU A 283 -13.32 16.91 18.80
C GLU A 283 -13.60 15.59 18.10
N VAL A 284 -12.95 15.39 16.97
CA VAL A 284 -13.11 14.16 16.19
C VAL A 284 -11.90 13.27 16.44
N LEU A 285 -12.18 12.04 16.87
CA LEU A 285 -11.22 10.94 16.93
C LEU A 285 -11.50 10.04 15.73
N ASP A 286 -10.58 9.99 14.79
CA ASP A 286 -10.66 9.17 13.60
C ASP A 286 -9.35 8.40 13.32
N GLY A 287 -9.33 7.67 12.21
CA GLY A 287 -8.16 6.89 11.80
C GLY A 287 -6.89 7.70 11.63
N SER A 288 -6.97 9.02 11.37
CA SER A 288 -5.79 9.88 11.25
C SER A 288 -5.03 10.05 12.57
N VAL A 289 -5.76 9.95 13.69
CA VAL A 289 -5.20 9.97 15.05
C VAL A 289 -4.83 8.54 15.47
N VAL A 290 -5.76 7.59 15.31
CA VAL A 290 -5.62 6.21 15.79
C VAL A 290 -4.46 5.48 15.12
N LYS A 291 -4.14 5.75 13.84
CA LYS A 291 -2.99 5.15 13.13
C LYS A 291 -1.67 5.23 13.90
N ASP A 292 -1.46 6.33 14.64
CA ASP A 292 -0.23 6.58 15.40
C ASP A 292 -0.17 5.78 16.71
N TRP A 293 -1.31 5.26 17.15
CA TRP A 293 -1.42 4.41 18.36
C TRP A 293 -1.12 2.95 18.05
N LEU A 294 -1.24 2.53 16.77
CA LEU A 294 -1.16 1.13 16.39
C LEU A 294 0.27 0.65 16.24
N THR A 295 0.47 -0.61 16.58
CA THR A 295 1.66 -1.42 16.27
C THR A 295 1.18 -2.84 15.97
N TYR A 296 2.09 -3.70 15.52
CA TYR A 296 1.75 -5.11 15.27
C TYR A 296 2.95 -6.03 15.57
N ASP A 297 2.63 -7.23 15.96
CA ASP A 297 3.63 -8.27 16.21
C ASP A 297 4.09 -8.97 14.91
N LYS A 298 5.03 -9.91 15.05
CA LYS A 298 5.56 -10.68 13.90
C LYS A 298 4.53 -11.59 13.22
N LYS A 299 3.36 -11.80 13.83
CA LYS A 299 2.25 -12.59 13.29
C LYS A 299 1.16 -11.70 12.67
N GLY A 300 1.36 -10.40 12.61
CA GLY A 300 0.39 -9.44 12.10
C GLY A 300 -0.76 -9.14 13.06
N LYS A 301 -0.66 -9.53 14.35
CA LYS A 301 -1.64 -9.13 15.35
C LYS A 301 -1.43 -7.66 15.69
N VAL A 302 -2.45 -6.85 15.48
CA VAL A 302 -2.46 -5.43 15.82
C VAL A 302 -2.57 -5.25 17.33
N LEU A 303 -1.85 -4.28 17.86
CA LEU A 303 -1.80 -3.91 19.26
C LEU A 303 -1.87 -2.39 19.36
N VAL A 304 -2.61 -1.90 20.34
CA VAL A 304 -2.60 -0.48 20.72
C VAL A 304 -1.40 -0.24 21.65
N LYS A 305 -0.61 0.78 21.38
CA LYS A 305 0.54 1.15 22.21
C LYS A 305 0.10 1.52 23.61
N ASP A 306 0.85 1.06 24.59
CA ASP A 306 0.61 1.40 25.99
C ASP A 306 0.56 2.92 26.19
N GLY A 307 -0.45 3.40 26.87
CA GLY A 307 -0.64 4.81 27.19
C GLY A 307 -1.33 5.65 26.10
N ALA A 308 -1.41 5.19 24.85
CA ALA A 308 -1.93 6.02 23.75
C ALA A 308 -3.37 6.52 23.99
N ILE A 309 -4.25 5.65 24.46
CA ILE A 309 -5.63 6.02 24.80
C ILE A 309 -5.66 6.98 25.99
N SER A 310 -4.96 6.65 27.08
CA SER A 310 -4.94 7.48 28.27
C SER A 310 -4.33 8.87 28.00
N ASP A 311 -3.30 8.96 27.18
CA ASP A 311 -2.69 10.24 26.79
C ASP A 311 -3.66 11.10 25.98
N TYR A 312 -4.44 10.47 25.08
CA TYR A 312 -5.47 11.18 24.32
C TYR A 312 -6.58 11.70 25.25
N ILE A 313 -7.10 10.87 26.16
CA ILE A 313 -8.13 11.29 27.13
C ILE A 313 -7.59 12.37 28.06
N ALA A 314 -6.33 12.27 28.49
CA ALA A 314 -5.69 13.34 29.27
C ALA A 314 -5.62 14.66 28.49
N SER A 315 -5.38 14.60 27.18
CA SER A 315 -5.38 15.79 26.34
C SER A 315 -6.76 16.44 26.21
N LEU A 316 -7.83 15.63 26.16
CA LEU A 316 -9.21 16.13 26.21
C LEU A 316 -9.50 16.78 27.57
N ALA A 317 -9.10 16.15 28.67
CA ALA A 317 -9.26 16.69 30.01
C ALA A 317 -8.48 17.99 30.19
N ASP A 318 -7.24 18.07 29.70
CA ASP A 318 -6.48 19.32 29.76
C ASP A 318 -7.16 20.46 29.00
N LYS A 319 -7.80 20.16 27.87
CA LYS A 319 -8.47 21.15 27.03
C LYS A 319 -9.86 21.55 27.52
N TYR A 320 -10.64 20.60 28.04
CA TYR A 320 -12.06 20.79 28.30
C TYR A 320 -12.48 20.75 29.77
N ASP A 321 -11.68 20.18 30.67
CA ASP A 321 -11.98 20.26 32.11
C ASP A 321 -11.91 21.71 32.57
N THR A 322 -12.90 22.09 33.37
CA THR A 322 -12.97 23.40 34.02
C THR A 322 -12.82 23.28 35.53
N TYR A 323 -12.99 22.08 36.09
CA TYR A 323 -12.75 21.83 37.51
C TYR A 323 -11.31 22.22 37.90
N ASP A 324 -11.20 22.98 39.00
CA ASP A 324 -9.91 23.48 39.54
C ASP A 324 -9.05 24.31 38.54
N LYS A 325 -9.71 24.87 37.50
CA LYS A 325 -9.05 25.81 36.59
C LYS A 325 -9.58 27.22 36.75
N PRO A 326 -8.73 28.26 36.55
CA PRO A 326 -9.17 29.66 36.56
C PRO A 326 -10.22 29.94 35.48
N ARG A 327 -11.29 30.66 35.86
CA ARG A 327 -12.37 31.04 34.95
C ARG A 327 -12.55 32.54 34.88
N LYS A 328 -12.75 33.03 33.66
CA LYS A 328 -13.08 34.44 33.45
C LYS A 328 -14.58 34.64 33.65
N PHE A 329 -14.93 35.39 34.68
CA PHE A 329 -16.32 35.70 35.04
C PHE A 329 -16.65 37.16 34.76
N LYS A 330 -17.78 37.41 34.09
CA LYS A 330 -18.31 38.76 33.89
C LYS A 330 -19.24 39.10 35.03
N THR A 331 -18.79 40.04 35.88
CA THR A 331 -19.54 40.46 37.05
C THR A 331 -20.77 41.32 36.70
N SER A 332 -21.71 41.46 37.64
CA SER A 332 -22.95 42.26 37.51
C SER A 332 -22.72 43.72 37.11
N ASP A 333 -21.57 44.30 37.44
CA ASP A 333 -21.22 45.67 37.00
C ASP A 333 -20.53 45.73 35.64
N GLY A 334 -20.44 44.58 34.92
CA GLY A 334 -19.90 44.47 33.57
C GLY A 334 -18.38 44.32 33.48
N THR A 335 -17.66 44.33 34.64
CA THR A 335 -16.20 44.07 34.64
C THR A 335 -15.93 42.57 34.58
N TYR A 336 -14.67 42.20 34.28
CA TYR A 336 -14.25 40.81 34.28
C TYR A 336 -13.29 40.54 35.45
N VAL A 337 -13.51 39.42 36.12
CA VAL A 337 -12.63 38.89 37.16
C VAL A 337 -12.19 37.47 36.79
N THR A 338 -11.07 37.03 37.33
CA THR A 338 -10.67 35.62 37.29
C THR A 338 -11.06 34.96 38.58
N VAL A 339 -11.86 33.90 38.52
CA VAL A 339 -12.26 33.11 39.70
C VAL A 339 -11.48 31.82 39.70
N GLU A 340 -10.77 31.54 40.77
CA GLU A 340 -9.96 30.35 40.98
C GLU A 340 -10.44 29.58 42.20
N GLY A 341 -10.31 28.24 42.15
CA GLY A 341 -10.69 27.35 43.24
C GLY A 341 -12.18 27.03 43.31
N GLY A 342 -12.57 26.39 44.39
CA GLY A 342 -13.92 25.84 44.58
C GLY A 342 -13.99 24.36 44.29
N SER A 343 -15.22 23.85 44.12
CA SER A 343 -15.49 22.43 43.91
C SER A 343 -16.41 22.17 42.73
N TYR A 344 -16.50 23.13 41.81
CA TYR A 344 -17.41 23.10 40.68
C TYR A 344 -16.64 23.07 39.37
N GLY A 345 -17.22 22.42 38.36
CA GLY A 345 -16.71 22.45 36.99
C GLY A 345 -16.84 21.08 36.30
N TRP A 346 -16.62 21.07 34.99
CA TRP A 346 -16.50 19.86 34.23
C TRP A 346 -15.20 19.12 34.55
N LYS A 347 -15.29 17.80 34.77
CA LYS A 347 -14.13 16.94 35.02
C LYS A 347 -14.36 15.60 34.38
N ILE A 348 -13.56 15.25 33.39
CA ILE A 348 -13.59 13.94 32.72
C ILE A 348 -13.13 12.87 33.73
N ASP A 349 -13.85 11.74 33.79
CA ASP A 349 -13.34 10.52 34.41
C ASP A 349 -12.40 9.83 33.42
N GLN A 350 -11.13 10.21 33.49
CA GLN A 350 -10.13 9.74 32.54
C GLN A 350 -9.97 8.21 32.55
N THR A 351 -10.20 7.56 33.68
CA THR A 351 -10.08 6.10 33.80
C THR A 351 -11.28 5.43 33.13
N ALA A 352 -12.48 5.84 33.50
CA ALA A 352 -13.70 5.25 32.93
C ALA A 352 -13.81 5.53 31.44
N GLU A 353 -13.43 6.72 30.98
CA GLU A 353 -13.45 7.07 29.57
C GLU A 353 -12.40 6.28 28.74
N ALA A 354 -11.21 6.05 29.30
CA ALA A 354 -10.19 5.25 28.62
C ALA A 354 -10.61 3.78 28.53
N GLU A 355 -11.26 3.22 29.55
CA GLU A 355 -11.83 1.88 29.51
C GLU A 355 -12.95 1.78 28.48
N GLU A 356 -13.82 2.77 28.38
CA GLU A 356 -14.91 2.79 27.40
C GLU A 356 -14.36 2.96 25.98
N LEU A 357 -13.43 3.88 25.75
CA LEU A 357 -12.81 4.05 24.43
C LEU A 357 -12.09 2.78 23.97
N THR A 358 -11.46 2.05 24.90
CA THR A 358 -10.82 0.76 24.58
C THR A 358 -11.84 -0.25 24.05
N LYS A 359 -13.04 -0.32 24.61
CA LYS A 359 -14.11 -1.20 24.11
C LYS A 359 -14.63 -0.73 22.75
N LEU A 360 -14.88 0.58 22.62
CA LEU A 360 -15.39 1.16 21.38
C LEU A 360 -14.43 0.93 20.20
N MET A 361 -13.12 0.94 20.42
CA MET A 361 -12.14 0.65 19.36
C MET A 361 -12.24 -0.77 18.81
N GLU A 362 -12.85 -1.71 19.54
CA GLU A 362 -13.10 -3.08 19.08
C GLU A 362 -14.41 -3.20 18.28
N GLU A 363 -15.27 -2.18 18.33
CA GLU A 363 -16.63 -2.18 17.76
C GLU A 363 -16.77 -1.35 16.47
N GLU A 364 -15.69 -0.68 16.00
CA GLU A 364 -15.68 0.23 14.83
C GLU A 364 -16.79 1.31 14.88
N PRO A 365 -16.90 2.11 15.93
CA PRO A 365 -18.04 3.00 16.10
C PRO A 365 -17.95 4.26 15.23
N HIS A 366 -19.10 4.67 14.68
CA HIS A 366 -19.31 5.98 14.08
C HIS A 366 -20.41 6.69 14.88
N MET A 367 -20.02 7.60 15.78
CA MET A 367 -20.96 8.19 16.73
C MET A 367 -20.58 9.58 17.22
N GLU A 368 -21.60 10.32 17.67
CA GLU A 368 -21.40 11.49 18.52
C GLU A 368 -21.69 11.12 19.95
N ARG A 369 -20.82 11.54 20.87
CA ARG A 369 -20.99 11.30 22.30
C ARG A 369 -20.34 12.38 23.17
N THR A 370 -20.74 12.45 24.42
CA THR A 370 -19.98 13.15 25.45
C THR A 370 -19.05 12.16 26.16
N PRO A 371 -17.89 12.59 26.68
CA PRO A 371 -17.08 11.72 27.53
C PRO A 371 -17.80 11.39 28.85
N ILE A 372 -17.32 10.36 29.53
CA ILE A 372 -17.76 10.05 30.89
C ILE A 372 -17.14 11.08 31.83
N PHE A 373 -18.00 11.78 32.57
CA PHE A 373 -17.57 12.77 33.53
C PHE A 373 -17.54 12.23 34.94
N ALA A 374 -16.46 12.50 35.70
CA ALA A 374 -16.40 12.31 37.14
C ALA A 374 -17.20 13.39 37.84
N GLN A 375 -17.33 14.56 37.20
CA GLN A 375 -18.13 15.68 37.69
C GLN A 375 -18.65 16.49 36.50
N GLU A 376 -19.92 16.89 36.56
CA GLU A 376 -20.57 17.73 35.57
C GLU A 376 -20.82 19.14 36.09
N ALA A 377 -20.72 20.12 35.19
CA ALA A 377 -21.21 21.47 35.42
C ALA A 377 -22.63 21.62 34.84
N ASP A 378 -23.32 22.72 35.20
CA ASP A 378 -24.71 22.93 34.76
C ASP A 378 -24.79 23.46 33.33
N SER A 379 -23.71 23.98 32.81
CA SER A 379 -23.68 24.62 31.50
C SER A 379 -22.29 24.55 30.86
N TRP A 380 -22.22 24.77 29.56
CA TRP A 380 -20.99 25.08 28.83
C TRP A 380 -20.85 26.59 28.53
N GLU A 381 -21.88 27.37 28.90
CA GLU A 381 -21.94 28.81 28.65
C GLU A 381 -21.42 29.60 29.87
N ASN A 382 -21.02 30.85 29.63
CA ASN A 382 -20.52 31.77 30.64
C ASN A 382 -19.40 31.16 31.50
N GLY A 383 -18.41 30.46 30.87
CA GLY A 383 -17.33 29.78 31.58
C GLY A 383 -17.80 28.62 32.46
N ASP A 384 -18.81 27.86 32.03
CA ASP A 384 -19.52 26.76 32.68
C ASP A 384 -20.54 27.18 33.80
N MET A 385 -20.68 28.45 34.07
CA MET A 385 -21.51 28.95 35.22
C MET A 385 -22.97 29.23 34.83
N GLY A 386 -23.29 29.25 33.53
CA GLY A 386 -24.65 29.54 33.08
C GLY A 386 -25.17 30.93 33.52
N ASP A 387 -26.45 30.99 33.83
CA ASP A 387 -27.17 32.24 34.17
C ASP A 387 -27.92 32.21 35.52
N THR A 388 -27.70 31.16 36.32
CA THR A 388 -28.41 30.90 37.57
C THR A 388 -27.39 30.68 38.69
N TYR A 389 -27.07 31.76 39.44
CA TYR A 389 -26.03 31.76 40.46
C TYR A 389 -26.20 32.86 41.48
N VAL A 390 -25.48 32.74 42.60
CA VAL A 390 -25.23 33.85 43.54
C VAL A 390 -23.81 34.38 43.33
N GLU A 391 -23.68 35.59 42.83
CA GLU A 391 -22.43 36.32 42.70
C GLU A 391 -22.09 36.96 44.07
N VAL A 392 -20.90 36.66 44.61
CA VAL A 392 -20.44 37.15 45.92
C VAL A 392 -19.15 37.92 45.73
N ASP A 393 -19.22 39.23 45.64
CA ASP A 393 -18.08 40.12 45.54
C ASP A 393 -17.50 40.39 46.94
N LEU A 394 -16.48 39.64 47.30
CA LEU A 394 -15.82 39.73 48.61
C LEU A 394 -15.03 41.02 48.79
N THR A 395 -14.68 41.71 47.72
CA THR A 395 -14.04 43.04 47.80
C THR A 395 -15.04 44.14 48.10
N LYS A 396 -16.18 44.12 47.39
CA LYS A 396 -17.26 45.09 47.58
C LYS A 396 -18.14 44.79 48.78
N GLN A 397 -18.09 43.57 49.31
CA GLN A 397 -18.99 43.06 50.33
C GLN A 397 -20.46 43.17 49.91
N HIS A 398 -20.72 42.85 48.63
CA HIS A 398 -22.03 42.93 48.03
C HIS A 398 -22.30 41.68 47.20
N LEU A 399 -23.51 41.16 47.22
CA LEU A 399 -23.91 39.99 46.43
C LEU A 399 -25.12 40.30 45.54
N TRP A 400 -25.21 39.53 44.47
CA TRP A 400 -26.35 39.46 43.56
C TRP A 400 -26.76 38.01 43.36
N MET A 401 -28.06 37.75 43.43
CA MET A 401 -28.62 36.43 43.11
C MET A 401 -29.39 36.50 41.80
N TYR A 402 -28.98 35.67 40.84
CA TYR A 402 -29.66 35.52 39.54
C TYR A 402 -30.31 34.15 39.41
N LYS A 403 -31.51 34.10 38.84
CA LYS A 403 -32.20 32.89 38.44
C LYS A 403 -32.65 33.04 37.01
N GLU A 404 -32.21 32.16 36.13
CA GLU A 404 -32.52 32.23 34.69
C GLU A 404 -32.22 33.64 34.11
N GLY A 405 -31.08 34.17 34.43
CA GLY A 405 -30.61 35.50 34.02
C GLY A 405 -31.35 36.71 34.63
N LYS A 406 -32.32 36.50 35.52
CA LYS A 406 -33.07 37.56 36.19
C LYS A 406 -32.54 37.83 37.58
N LEU A 407 -32.27 39.08 37.90
CA LEU A 407 -31.89 39.50 39.25
C LEU A 407 -33.08 39.27 40.21
N ILE A 408 -32.87 38.45 41.25
CA ILE A 408 -33.86 38.14 42.29
C ILE A 408 -33.70 39.04 43.49
N VAL A 409 -32.45 39.22 43.98
CA VAL A 409 -32.10 40.04 45.10
C VAL A 409 -30.65 40.47 45.01
N GLU A 410 -30.36 41.66 45.51
CA GLU A 410 -29.02 42.15 45.82
C GLU A 410 -28.95 42.65 47.25
N SER A 411 -27.78 42.55 47.86
CA SER A 411 -27.61 42.94 49.26
C SER A 411 -26.14 43.13 49.65
N ASP A 412 -25.88 44.10 50.52
CA ASP A 412 -24.64 44.13 51.26
C ASP A 412 -24.59 42.98 52.27
N PHE A 413 -23.37 42.49 52.54
CA PHE A 413 -23.11 41.42 53.49
C PHE A 413 -21.85 41.69 54.32
N VAL A 414 -21.55 40.82 55.29
CA VAL A 414 -20.25 40.81 55.97
C VAL A 414 -19.68 39.38 55.84
N SER A 415 -18.53 39.25 55.15
CA SER A 415 -17.78 38.00 55.02
C SER A 415 -16.89 37.69 56.19
N GLY A 416 -16.12 36.63 56.08
CA GLY A 416 -15.10 36.24 57.09
C GLY A 416 -14.06 37.30 57.32
N THR A 417 -13.58 37.40 58.59
CA THR A 417 -12.49 38.32 58.98
C THR A 417 -11.24 37.94 58.12
N MET A 418 -10.50 38.98 57.68
CA MET A 418 -9.30 38.82 56.85
C MET A 418 -8.14 38.23 57.65
N THR A 419 -8.26 37.00 58.07
CA THR A 419 -7.23 36.18 58.74
C THR A 419 -7.23 34.77 58.05
N PRO A 420 -6.07 34.08 58.09
CA PRO A 420 -6.00 32.74 57.46
C PRO A 420 -7.06 31.75 57.97
N ALA A 421 -7.48 31.89 59.24
CA ALA A 421 -8.44 30.97 59.87
C ALA A 421 -9.91 31.28 59.55
N ARG A 422 -10.21 32.52 59.13
CA ARG A 422 -11.60 33.01 59.01
C ARG A 422 -11.96 33.64 57.68
N VAL A 423 -10.99 33.87 56.80
CA VAL A 423 -11.27 34.45 55.48
C VAL A 423 -12.23 33.57 54.71
N THR A 424 -13.20 34.20 54.02
CA THR A 424 -14.05 33.51 53.07
C THR A 424 -13.21 33.20 51.81
N PRO A 425 -12.97 31.94 51.46
CA PRO A 425 -12.17 31.64 50.28
C PRO A 425 -12.90 31.98 48.98
N PRO A 426 -12.19 32.48 47.95
CA PRO A 426 -12.74 32.57 46.63
C PRO A 426 -12.98 31.18 46.02
N GLY A 427 -13.78 31.09 44.96
CA GLY A 427 -14.05 29.86 44.26
C GLY A 427 -15.47 29.74 43.77
N ILE A 428 -15.75 28.71 43.02
CA ILE A 428 -17.08 28.37 42.55
C ILE A 428 -17.55 27.13 43.28
N PHE A 429 -18.68 27.22 43.94
CA PHE A 429 -19.22 26.19 44.82
C PHE A 429 -20.65 25.86 44.47
N ARG A 430 -21.15 24.69 44.93
CA ARG A 430 -22.56 24.35 44.93
C ARG A 430 -23.16 24.47 46.32
N LEU A 431 -24.39 24.97 46.43
CA LEU A 431 -25.14 24.91 47.67
C LEU A 431 -25.39 23.46 48.07
N TYR A 432 -25.03 23.08 49.29
CA TYR A 432 -25.21 21.72 49.77
C TYR A 432 -26.66 21.41 50.12
N TYR A 433 -27.30 22.31 50.86
CA TYR A 433 -28.68 22.20 51.29
C TYR A 433 -29.13 23.56 51.89
N LYS A 434 -30.42 23.69 52.19
CA LYS A 434 -30.96 24.81 52.95
C LYS A 434 -31.74 24.30 54.19
N LYS A 435 -31.68 25.06 55.31
CA LYS A 435 -32.34 24.69 56.55
C LYS A 435 -32.87 25.92 57.28
N SER A 436 -34.11 25.83 57.83
CA SER A 436 -34.72 26.89 58.64
C SER A 436 -35.62 26.24 59.73
N PRO A 437 -35.50 26.61 61.01
CA PRO A 437 -34.35 27.33 61.62
C PRO A 437 -33.12 26.44 61.78
N ALA A 438 -31.96 27.03 62.06
CA ALA A 438 -30.71 26.28 62.29
C ALA A 438 -29.92 26.88 63.47
N VAL A 439 -28.99 26.07 64.00
CA VAL A 439 -28.02 26.51 64.98
C VAL A 439 -26.62 26.28 64.42
N LEU A 440 -25.87 27.35 64.22
CA LEU A 440 -24.47 27.29 63.81
C LEU A 440 -23.60 26.98 65.02
N ARG A 441 -22.70 25.98 64.85
CA ARG A 441 -21.82 25.52 65.93
C ARG A 441 -20.38 25.42 65.46
N SER A 442 -19.46 25.88 66.33
CA SER A 442 -18.05 25.51 66.18
C SER A 442 -17.60 24.83 67.48
N THR A 443 -16.87 23.72 67.28
CA THR A 443 -16.27 22.95 68.37
C THR A 443 -14.75 23.09 68.42
N LYS A 444 -14.18 24.00 67.58
CA LYS A 444 -12.72 24.25 67.56
C LYS A 444 -12.25 24.78 68.93
N PRO A 445 -11.17 24.23 69.48
CA PRO A 445 -10.61 24.78 70.75
C PRO A 445 -10.31 26.27 70.65
N GLY A 446 -10.82 27.08 71.60
CA GLY A 446 -10.67 28.53 71.63
C GLY A 446 -11.62 29.33 70.73
N ASP A 447 -12.51 28.67 69.98
CA ASP A 447 -13.46 29.34 69.09
C ASP A 447 -14.85 28.65 69.15
N SER A 448 -15.27 28.16 70.29
CA SER A 448 -16.53 27.51 70.53
C SER A 448 -17.70 28.48 70.54
N TYR A 449 -18.72 28.27 69.69
CA TYR A 449 -19.94 29.08 69.67
C TYR A 449 -21.17 28.26 69.32
N GLU A 450 -22.33 28.73 69.80
CA GLU A 450 -23.64 28.31 69.30
C GLU A 450 -24.46 29.57 68.98
N THR A 451 -24.84 29.69 67.71
CA THR A 451 -25.57 30.85 67.21
C THR A 451 -26.83 30.39 66.49
N PRO A 452 -28.04 30.69 67.02
CA PRO A 452 -29.26 30.45 66.30
C PRO A 452 -29.42 31.41 65.13
N VAL A 453 -29.84 30.87 63.96
CA VAL A 453 -30.14 31.64 62.74
C VAL A 453 -31.48 31.18 62.19
N SER A 454 -32.17 32.10 61.46
CA SER A 454 -33.45 31.75 60.84
C SER A 454 -33.24 30.94 59.58
N PHE A 455 -32.18 31.23 58.83
CA PHE A 455 -31.89 30.61 57.54
C PHE A 455 -30.41 30.20 57.48
N TRP A 456 -30.16 28.96 57.04
CA TRP A 456 -28.83 28.40 56.84
C TRP A 456 -28.68 27.76 55.50
N MET A 457 -27.72 28.16 54.70
CA MET A 457 -27.50 27.77 53.32
C MET A 457 -25.99 27.56 53.06
N PRO A 458 -25.43 26.39 53.44
CA PRO A 458 -24.00 26.09 53.32
C PRO A 458 -23.59 25.74 51.89
N PHE A 459 -22.40 26.20 51.45
CA PHE A 459 -21.85 25.96 50.14
C PHE A 459 -20.37 25.53 50.13
N ASN A 460 -19.65 25.78 51.25
CA ASN A 460 -18.24 25.38 51.34
C ASN A 460 -17.90 24.90 52.77
N GLY A 461 -17.93 23.58 53.00
CA GLY A 461 -17.75 23.02 54.34
C GLY A 461 -18.71 23.62 55.36
N GLY A 462 -18.17 24.38 56.34
CA GLY A 462 -18.96 25.10 57.33
C GLY A 462 -19.27 26.56 56.97
N ILE A 463 -19.00 26.98 55.75
CA ILE A 463 -19.27 28.32 55.23
C ILE A 463 -20.56 28.33 54.44
N GLY A 464 -21.42 29.30 54.70
CA GLY A 464 -22.71 29.48 54.04
C GLY A 464 -23.31 30.83 54.22
N PHE A 465 -24.47 31.06 53.60
CA PHE A 465 -25.29 32.25 53.83
C PHE A 465 -26.18 32.04 55.05
N HIS A 466 -26.34 33.11 55.87
CA HIS A 466 -27.30 33.12 56.97
C HIS A 466 -27.66 34.55 57.39
N ASP A 467 -28.81 34.72 58.02
CA ASP A 467 -29.18 35.98 58.65
C ASP A 467 -28.30 36.27 59.85
N ALA A 468 -28.00 37.56 60.07
CA ALA A 468 -27.20 38.01 61.19
C ALA A 468 -27.88 39.19 61.87
N THR A 469 -28.97 38.91 62.59
CA THR A 469 -29.83 39.88 63.21
C THR A 469 -29.14 40.66 64.37
N TRP A 470 -27.99 40.17 64.80
CA TRP A 470 -27.13 40.88 65.82
C TRP A 470 -26.27 42.00 65.24
N ARG A 471 -26.27 42.16 63.86
CA ARG A 471 -25.53 43.23 63.18
C ARG A 471 -26.46 44.37 62.82
N GLY A 472 -26.01 45.57 63.09
CA GLY A 472 -26.73 46.81 62.76
C GLY A 472 -26.33 47.40 61.41
N SER A 473 -25.28 46.88 60.77
CA SER A 473 -24.77 47.32 59.48
C SER A 473 -24.08 46.19 58.69
N PHE A 474 -24.09 46.30 57.35
CA PHE A 474 -23.51 45.38 56.44
C PHE A 474 -22.69 46.11 55.37
N GLY A 475 -21.82 45.41 54.65
CA GLY A 475 -21.00 45.97 53.60
C GLY A 475 -19.74 46.72 54.06
N GLY A 476 -19.14 47.42 53.12
CA GLY A 476 -17.97 48.22 53.34
C GLY A 476 -16.74 47.45 53.86
N GLN A 477 -16.04 48.01 54.85
CA GLN A 477 -14.81 47.42 55.42
C GLN A 477 -15.01 46.69 56.73
N ILE A 478 -16.25 46.39 57.11
CA ILE A 478 -16.56 45.74 58.42
C ILE A 478 -15.81 44.41 58.56
N PHE A 479 -15.67 43.65 57.51
CA PHE A 479 -15.01 42.33 57.46
C PHE A 479 -13.54 42.37 57.86
N TRP A 480 -12.84 43.49 57.75
CA TRP A 480 -11.45 43.60 58.14
C TRP A 480 -11.22 43.32 59.62
N ASN A 481 -12.04 43.89 60.48
CA ASN A 481 -11.85 43.86 61.96
C ASN A 481 -13.01 43.17 62.72
N SER A 482 -14.20 43.11 62.11
CA SER A 482 -15.42 42.58 62.70
C SER A 482 -16.18 41.65 61.73
N GLY A 483 -15.41 40.87 60.93
CA GLY A 483 -15.98 39.87 60.02
C GLY A 483 -16.56 38.66 60.76
N SER A 484 -17.07 37.71 59.97
CA SER A 484 -17.55 36.41 60.43
C SER A 484 -16.42 35.39 60.60
N HIS A 485 -16.73 34.15 60.93
CA HIS A 485 -15.82 33.01 60.92
C HIS A 485 -15.66 32.35 59.50
N GLY A 486 -16.07 33.06 58.44
CA GLY A 486 -16.03 32.60 57.06
C GLY A 486 -17.39 32.71 56.35
N CYS A 487 -18.48 32.67 57.09
CA CYS A 487 -19.83 32.74 56.55
C CYS A 487 -20.16 34.13 55.98
N ILE A 488 -21.14 34.17 55.07
CA ILE A 488 -21.72 35.38 54.50
C ILE A 488 -22.91 35.79 55.36
N ASN A 489 -22.68 36.79 56.23
CA ASN A 489 -23.66 37.36 57.13
C ASN A 489 -24.54 38.36 56.39
N LEU A 490 -25.84 38.14 56.40
CA LEU A 490 -26.82 38.91 55.67
C LEU A 490 -27.83 39.64 56.56
N PRO A 491 -28.43 40.75 56.06
CA PRO A 491 -29.68 41.23 56.62
C PRO A 491 -30.75 40.17 56.59
N TYR A 492 -31.64 40.14 57.58
CA TYR A 492 -32.74 39.14 57.66
C TYR A 492 -33.54 39.05 56.38
N SER A 493 -33.99 40.17 55.81
CA SER A 493 -34.80 40.20 54.58
C SER A 493 -34.07 39.61 53.38
N ALA A 494 -32.79 39.91 53.21
CA ALA A 494 -31.99 39.38 52.14
C ALA A 494 -31.80 37.85 52.30
N ALA A 495 -31.44 37.38 53.49
CA ALA A 495 -31.33 35.97 53.79
C ALA A 495 -32.64 35.21 53.58
N GLN A 496 -33.78 35.79 53.91
CA GLN A 496 -35.11 35.24 53.67
C GLN A 496 -35.40 35.11 52.16
N THR A 497 -35.16 36.17 51.37
CA THR A 497 -35.41 36.16 49.93
C THR A 497 -34.48 35.13 49.25
N ILE A 498 -33.20 35.05 49.59
CA ILE A 498 -32.28 34.04 49.09
C ILE A 498 -32.82 32.66 49.44
N TYR A 499 -33.16 32.40 50.72
CA TYR A 499 -33.65 31.09 51.17
C TYR A 499 -34.89 30.62 50.41
N GLN A 500 -35.80 31.56 50.06
CA GLN A 500 -37.00 31.24 49.32
C GLN A 500 -36.74 30.86 47.85
N ASN A 501 -35.64 31.32 47.25
CA ASN A 501 -35.34 31.20 45.83
C ASN A 501 -34.17 30.25 45.51
N ILE A 502 -33.29 29.97 46.50
CA ILE A 502 -32.15 29.12 46.35
C ILE A 502 -32.52 27.64 46.57
N GLU A 503 -31.96 26.72 45.83
CA GLU A 503 -32.15 25.29 46.02
C GLU A 503 -30.79 24.57 46.13
N LYS A 504 -30.79 23.31 46.52
CA LYS A 504 -29.59 22.46 46.49
C LYS A 504 -28.94 22.51 45.12
N ASP A 505 -27.61 22.47 45.09
CA ASP A 505 -26.76 22.53 43.89
C ASP A 505 -26.72 23.89 43.18
N TYR A 506 -27.41 24.91 43.69
CA TYR A 506 -27.33 26.29 43.20
C TYR A 506 -25.89 26.82 43.26
N LEU A 507 -25.43 27.50 42.17
CA LEU A 507 -24.07 28.01 42.13
C LEU A 507 -23.82 29.21 43.02
N VAL A 508 -22.65 29.23 43.69
CA VAL A 508 -22.14 30.33 44.50
C VAL A 508 -20.74 30.70 44.00
N ILE A 509 -20.61 31.88 43.42
CA ILE A 509 -19.39 32.38 42.81
C ILE A 509 -18.78 33.44 43.73
N CYS A 510 -17.75 33.06 44.47
CA CYS A 510 -17.05 33.97 45.40
C CYS A 510 -15.74 34.46 44.77
N PHE A 511 -15.52 35.73 44.75
CA PHE A 511 -14.28 36.30 44.20
C PHE A 511 -13.82 37.57 44.93
N TYR A 512 -12.51 37.79 44.84
CA TYR A 512 -11.90 39.07 45.14
C TYR A 512 -11.54 39.78 43.83
N ARG A 513 -11.81 41.12 43.77
CA ARG A 513 -11.34 41.89 42.62
C ARG A 513 -9.83 42.02 42.69
N ASN A 514 -9.14 41.94 41.56
CA ASN A 514 -7.67 41.97 41.45
C ASN A 514 -6.92 40.73 41.98
N GLY A 515 -7.61 39.60 42.20
CA GLY A 515 -6.96 38.37 42.66
C GLY A 515 -6.36 38.42 44.07
N GLU A 516 -6.70 39.42 44.86
CA GLU A 516 -6.10 39.61 46.15
C GLU A 516 -7.03 39.19 47.29
N SER A 517 -6.92 37.96 47.78
CA SER A 517 -7.20 37.67 49.18
C SER A 517 -5.94 38.09 49.96
N LYS A 518 -5.83 39.36 50.30
CA LYS A 518 -4.73 39.84 51.11
C LYS A 518 -5.06 39.62 52.60
N TYR A 519 -4.43 38.62 53.20
CA TYR A 519 -4.27 38.49 54.64
C TYR A 519 -2.80 38.38 55.00
#